data_57a91bf8b75e6e0263fac1818f2e1084
#
_entry.id   57a91bf8b75e6e0263fac1818f2e1084
#
_cell.length_a   1.000
_cell.length_b   1.000
_cell.length_c   1.000
_cell.angle_alpha   90.00
_cell.angle_beta   90.00
_cell.angle_gamma   90.00
#
_symmetry.space_group_name_H-M   'P 1'
#
loop_
_entity.id
_entity.type
_entity.pdbx_description
1 polymer ?
#
loop_
_entity_poly.entity_id
_entity_poly.type
_entity_poly.pdbx_seq_one_letter_code
_entity_poly.pdbx_strand_id
1 'polypeptide(L)'
;NKHVSFGGSMYAVHSIREKGNWDLLRDVFRMRPTQHPNSLVTGEEIWKYSGNNLFNPLVTSKNQRSQVKSLNLQSNIYLKITPIENLELTSSFSPYFTQTSMGDYIGVWTKAQQGTAKGAKANATKDNSLSWIWDNIVNYTWKKSVHSITATGVFSAQKYQYDRLYGASKDLSFNSLWYNLNGGAIESLSSNFSQWTMMSYVGRINYGLMDRYLLTASLRYDGSSRLSEGNKWALFPSAAIAWRITEEDFAKNLNWLSNLKLRFSYGQAGNTNSVSPYASEGTIS
;
A
#
# COMPACT_ATOMS: atom_id res chain seq x y z
N ASN A 1 24.54 26.59 -0.79
CA ASN A 1 24.70 27.16 0.54
C ASN A 1 25.05 26.03 1.51
N LYS A 2 26.15 26.14 2.27
CA LYS A 2 26.61 25.07 3.18
C LYS A 2 25.64 24.78 4.33
N HIS A 3 24.72 25.68 4.59
CA HIS A 3 23.81 25.62 5.75
C HIS A 3 22.36 25.24 5.40
N VAL A 4 21.96 25.26 4.15
CA VAL A 4 20.60 24.99 3.72
C VAL A 4 20.62 24.11 2.48
N SER A 5 19.91 23.01 2.52
CA SER A 5 19.67 22.12 1.39
C SER A 5 18.17 21.91 1.20
N PHE A 6 17.71 22.07 -0.01
CA PHE A 6 16.35 21.72 -0.42
C PHE A 6 16.44 20.64 -1.49
N GLY A 7 15.61 19.63 -1.38
CA GLY A 7 15.57 18.56 -2.35
C GLY A 7 14.24 17.84 -2.36
N GLY A 8 14.07 16.99 -3.36
CA GLY A 8 12.88 16.18 -3.47
C GLY A 8 12.97 15.16 -4.58
N SER A 9 12.06 14.22 -4.53
CA SER A 9 11.84 13.20 -5.55
C SER A 9 10.36 13.05 -5.83
N MET A 10 10.03 12.71 -7.07
CA MET A 10 8.67 12.39 -7.49
C MET A 10 8.71 11.13 -8.34
N TYR A 11 7.80 10.23 -8.05
CA TYR A 11 7.59 8.99 -8.79
C TYR A 11 6.13 8.91 -9.21
N ALA A 12 5.88 8.72 -10.51
CA ALA A 12 4.55 8.61 -11.08
C ALA A 12 4.45 7.33 -11.90
N VAL A 13 3.45 6.52 -11.64
CA VAL A 13 3.15 5.30 -12.41
C VAL A 13 1.70 5.32 -12.84
N HIS A 14 1.49 5.21 -14.14
CA HIS A 14 0.20 4.91 -14.71
C HIS A 14 0.22 3.50 -15.29
N SER A 15 -0.74 2.67 -14.94
CA SER A 15 -0.85 1.32 -15.47
C SER A 15 -2.27 1.01 -15.92
N ILE A 16 -2.36 0.24 -17.00
CA ILE A 16 -3.61 -0.33 -17.52
C ILE A 16 -3.40 -1.83 -17.58
N ARG A 17 -4.28 -2.57 -16.92
CA ARG A 17 -4.24 -4.03 -16.90
C ARG A 17 -5.59 -4.58 -17.34
N GLU A 18 -5.59 -5.35 -18.41
CA GLU A 18 -6.72 -6.21 -18.78
C GLU A 18 -6.59 -7.52 -17.98
N LYS A 19 -7.64 -7.89 -17.26
CA LYS A 19 -7.67 -9.14 -16.51
C LYS A 19 -8.18 -10.27 -17.39
N GLY A 20 -7.45 -11.37 -17.41
CA GLY A 20 -7.91 -12.62 -18.00
C GLY A 20 -8.97 -13.31 -17.13
N ASN A 21 -9.75 -14.20 -17.73
CA ASN A 21 -10.71 -15.05 -17.03
C ASN A 21 -10.17 -16.49 -16.96
N TRP A 22 -9.99 -17.02 -15.74
CA TRP A 22 -9.56 -18.41 -15.52
C TRP A 22 -10.55 -19.44 -16.05
N ASP A 23 -11.86 -19.15 -16.01
CA ASP A 23 -12.88 -20.03 -16.57
C ASP A 23 -12.71 -20.20 -18.06
N LEU A 24 -12.32 -19.13 -18.77
CA LEU A 24 -12.03 -19.16 -20.19
C LEU A 24 -10.89 -20.14 -20.53
N LEU A 25 -9.79 -20.06 -19.78
CA LEU A 25 -8.64 -20.96 -19.96
C LEU A 25 -9.03 -22.43 -19.72
N ARG A 26 -9.80 -22.68 -18.65
CA ARG A 26 -10.33 -24.01 -18.36
C ARG A 26 -11.24 -24.52 -19.46
N ASP A 27 -12.09 -23.68 -20.03
CA ASP A 27 -12.99 -24.07 -21.11
C ASP A 27 -12.20 -24.37 -22.40
N VAL A 28 -11.11 -23.64 -22.71
CA VAL A 28 -10.19 -23.95 -23.81
C VAL A 28 -9.60 -25.37 -23.65
N PHE A 29 -9.12 -25.73 -22.46
CA PHE A 29 -8.55 -27.07 -22.21
C PHE A 29 -9.59 -28.20 -22.28
N ARG A 30 -10.87 -27.90 -22.14
CA ARG A 30 -11.97 -28.87 -22.24
C ARG A 30 -12.52 -29.02 -23.66
N MET A 31 -12.14 -28.14 -24.58
CA MET A 31 -12.57 -28.26 -25.96
C MET A 31 -11.95 -29.48 -26.64
N ARG A 32 -12.75 -30.21 -27.38
CA ARG A 32 -12.26 -31.29 -28.22
C ARG A 32 -11.60 -30.70 -29.47
N PRO A 33 -10.51 -31.29 -29.98
CA PRO A 33 -9.86 -30.82 -31.22
C PRO A 33 -10.77 -30.77 -32.45
N THR A 34 -11.85 -31.55 -32.44
CA THR A 34 -12.85 -31.62 -33.53
C THR A 34 -13.99 -30.60 -33.39
N GLN A 35 -14.01 -29.82 -32.30
CA GLN A 35 -15.03 -28.77 -32.11
C GLN A 35 -14.67 -27.52 -32.90
N HIS A 36 -15.52 -27.18 -33.85
CA HIS A 36 -15.35 -25.98 -34.66
C HIS A 36 -15.91 -24.75 -33.94
N PRO A 37 -15.23 -23.58 -33.97
CA PRO A 37 -15.74 -22.36 -33.35
C PRO A 37 -16.99 -21.80 -34.04
N ASN A 38 -17.16 -22.11 -35.31
CA ASN A 38 -18.30 -21.67 -36.13
C ASN A 38 -19.11 -22.87 -36.59
N SER A 39 -20.40 -22.65 -36.83
CA SER A 39 -21.26 -23.63 -37.48
C SER A 39 -20.77 -23.92 -38.92
N LEU A 40 -20.55 -25.18 -39.23
CA LEU A 40 -20.16 -25.62 -40.58
C LEU A 40 -21.28 -25.44 -41.60
N VAL A 41 -22.53 -25.23 -41.13
CA VAL A 41 -23.71 -25.06 -41.98
C VAL A 41 -24.02 -23.60 -42.25
N THR A 42 -23.99 -22.75 -41.17
CA THR A 42 -24.38 -21.33 -41.28
C THR A 42 -23.19 -20.38 -41.29
N GLY A 43 -21.97 -20.85 -40.93
CA GLY A 43 -20.79 -20.00 -40.75
C GLY A 43 -20.82 -19.13 -39.49
N GLU A 44 -21.92 -19.12 -38.74
CA GLU A 44 -22.09 -18.29 -37.54
C GLU A 44 -21.30 -18.85 -36.35
N GLU A 45 -20.88 -17.99 -35.47
CA GLU A 45 -20.17 -18.39 -34.26
C GLU A 45 -21.09 -19.18 -33.31
N ILE A 46 -20.64 -20.36 -32.92
CA ILE A 46 -21.34 -21.20 -31.94
C ILE A 46 -20.96 -20.70 -30.52
N TRP A 47 -21.91 -20.18 -29.78
CA TRP A 47 -21.63 -19.70 -28.40
C TRP A 47 -21.71 -20.81 -27.34
N LYS A 48 -22.55 -21.86 -27.57
CA LYS A 48 -22.70 -23.04 -26.70
C LYS A 48 -22.80 -24.30 -27.55
N TYR A 49 -22.04 -25.31 -27.22
CA TYR A 49 -22.05 -26.59 -27.92
C TYR A 49 -23.19 -27.48 -27.42
N SER A 50 -23.92 -28.09 -28.32
CA SER A 50 -25.01 -29.01 -27.99
C SER A 50 -24.49 -30.25 -27.27
N GLY A 51 -25.28 -30.77 -26.32
CA GLY A 51 -24.97 -32.00 -25.59
C GLY A 51 -23.94 -31.84 -24.43
N ASN A 52 -23.36 -30.67 -24.25
CA ASN A 52 -22.38 -30.39 -23.22
C ASN A 52 -22.63 -29.00 -22.59
N ASN A 53 -22.24 -28.83 -21.32
CA ASN A 53 -22.23 -27.52 -20.67
C ASN A 53 -20.93 -26.76 -21.03
N LEU A 54 -20.52 -26.85 -22.30
CA LEU A 54 -19.31 -26.25 -22.81
C LEU A 54 -19.67 -25.02 -23.66
N PHE A 55 -19.02 -23.92 -23.34
CA PHE A 55 -19.21 -22.65 -24.03
C PHE A 55 -17.99 -22.32 -24.87
N ASN A 56 -18.22 -21.67 -26.00
CA ASN A 56 -17.11 -21.27 -26.87
C ASN A 56 -16.27 -20.17 -26.21
N PRO A 57 -14.99 -20.43 -25.92
CA PRO A 57 -14.14 -19.46 -25.25
C PRO A 57 -13.88 -18.22 -26.13
N LEU A 58 -13.89 -18.32 -27.44
CA LEU A 58 -13.74 -17.18 -28.34
C LEU A 58 -14.92 -16.21 -28.22
N VAL A 59 -16.15 -16.72 -28.22
CA VAL A 59 -17.34 -15.90 -28.02
C VAL A 59 -17.37 -15.28 -26.64
N THR A 60 -17.03 -16.05 -25.61
CA THR A 60 -16.93 -15.54 -24.23
C THR A 60 -15.88 -14.43 -24.13
N SER A 61 -14.70 -14.59 -24.75
CA SER A 61 -13.63 -13.58 -24.70
C SER A 61 -14.01 -12.25 -25.37
N LYS A 62 -14.81 -12.31 -26.45
CA LYS A 62 -15.35 -11.13 -27.13
C LYS A 62 -16.44 -10.42 -26.31
N ASN A 63 -17.17 -11.17 -25.49
CA ASN A 63 -18.33 -10.71 -24.74
C ASN A 63 -18.03 -10.42 -23.25
N GLN A 64 -16.79 -10.58 -22.82
CA GLN A 64 -16.38 -10.28 -21.44
C GLN A 64 -15.15 -9.39 -21.44
N ARG A 65 -15.17 -8.36 -20.61
CA ARG A 65 -14.03 -7.46 -20.43
C ARG A 65 -13.87 -7.07 -18.98
N SER A 66 -12.63 -7.10 -18.49
CA SER A 66 -12.27 -6.64 -17.15
C SER A 66 -10.99 -5.82 -17.25
N GLN A 67 -11.05 -4.58 -16.77
CA GLN A 67 -9.92 -3.64 -16.86
C GLN A 67 -9.69 -2.95 -15.53
N VAL A 68 -8.42 -2.79 -15.19
CA VAL A 68 -7.96 -1.97 -14.05
C VAL A 68 -7.02 -0.90 -14.58
N LYS A 69 -7.36 0.36 -14.31
CA LYS A 69 -6.48 1.51 -14.54
C LYS A 69 -6.04 2.04 -13.18
N SER A 70 -4.75 2.23 -12.99
CA SER A 70 -4.24 2.85 -11.76
C SER A 70 -3.25 3.95 -12.06
N LEU A 71 -3.33 5.01 -11.27
CA LEU A 71 -2.37 6.11 -11.20
C LEU A 71 -1.84 6.17 -9.77
N ASN A 72 -0.53 6.06 -9.62
CA ASN A 72 0.16 6.20 -8.34
C ASN A 72 1.13 7.38 -8.45
N LEU A 73 1.02 8.31 -7.51
CA LEU A 73 1.90 9.47 -7.40
C LEU A 73 2.51 9.46 -6.01
N GLN A 74 3.81 9.33 -5.94
CA GLN A 74 4.58 9.40 -4.70
C GLN A 74 5.60 10.51 -4.81
N SER A 75 5.67 11.37 -3.80
CA SER A 75 6.63 12.45 -3.72
C SER A 75 7.29 12.49 -2.35
N ASN A 76 8.48 13.00 -2.30
CA ASN A 76 9.15 13.42 -1.07
C ASN A 76 9.79 14.77 -1.33
N ILE A 77 9.53 15.73 -0.46
CA ILE A 77 10.11 17.07 -0.49
C ILE A 77 10.72 17.32 0.89
N TYR A 78 11.96 17.75 0.95
CA TYR A 78 12.61 18.03 2.22
C TYR A 78 13.38 19.35 2.20
N LEU A 79 13.44 19.95 3.36
CA LEU A 79 14.31 21.06 3.71
C LEU A 79 15.22 20.63 4.86
N LYS A 80 16.53 20.76 4.65
CA LYS A 80 17.54 20.46 5.63
C LYS A 80 18.33 21.74 5.94
N ILE A 81 18.48 22.06 7.22
CA ILE A 81 19.17 23.23 7.71
C ILE A 81 20.22 22.80 8.74
N THR A 82 21.43 23.31 8.60
CA THR A 82 22.52 23.14 9.55
C THR A 82 22.90 24.52 10.10
N PRO A 83 22.15 25.01 11.12
CA PRO A 83 22.32 26.38 11.63
C PRO A 83 23.66 26.60 12.32
N ILE A 84 24.14 25.59 13.00
CA ILE A 84 25.45 25.54 13.63
C ILE A 84 26.10 24.20 13.36
N GLU A 85 27.41 24.12 13.58
CA GLU A 85 28.14 22.86 13.45
C GLU A 85 27.55 21.78 14.35
N ASN A 86 27.38 20.56 13.82
CA ASN A 86 26.82 19.39 14.52
C ASN A 86 25.31 19.43 14.82
N LEU A 87 24.58 20.49 14.48
CA LEU A 87 23.12 20.55 14.60
C LEU A 87 22.49 20.50 13.21
N GLU A 88 21.68 19.49 12.97
CA GLU A 88 20.94 19.28 11.73
C GLU A 88 19.44 19.26 12.00
N LEU A 89 18.71 20.08 11.26
CA LEU A 89 17.25 20.16 11.27
C LEU A 89 16.76 19.71 9.90
N THR A 90 15.89 18.71 9.84
CA THR A 90 15.30 18.23 8.60
C THR A 90 13.78 18.23 8.74
N SER A 91 13.11 18.90 7.81
CA SER A 91 11.65 18.80 7.65
C SER A 91 11.36 18.15 6.31
N SER A 92 10.59 17.07 6.28
CA SER A 92 10.23 16.36 5.06
C SER A 92 8.73 16.10 4.98
N PHE A 93 8.17 16.29 3.79
CA PHE A 93 6.77 16.04 3.48
C PHE A 93 6.67 15.03 2.35
N SER A 94 5.96 13.92 2.60
CA SER A 94 5.88 12.77 1.70
C SER A 94 4.42 12.42 1.40
N PRO A 95 3.78 13.06 0.41
CA PRO A 95 2.45 12.69 -0.04
C PRO A 95 2.51 11.46 -0.96
N TYR A 96 1.50 10.60 -0.83
CA TYR A 96 1.25 9.46 -1.69
C TYR A 96 -0.23 9.41 -2.09
N PHE A 97 -0.49 9.53 -3.37
CA PHE A 97 -1.82 9.48 -3.97
C PHE A 97 -1.96 8.25 -4.85
N THR A 98 -3.05 7.51 -4.68
CA THR A 98 -3.43 6.41 -5.57
C THR A 98 -4.86 6.59 -6.04
N GLN A 99 -5.06 6.48 -7.34
CA GLN A 99 -6.38 6.39 -7.95
C GLN A 99 -6.46 5.09 -8.73
N THR A 100 -7.48 4.27 -8.45
CA THR A 100 -7.74 3.02 -9.17
C THR A 100 -9.16 3.05 -9.72
N SER A 101 -9.30 2.81 -11.02
CA SER A 101 -10.59 2.63 -11.68
C SER A 101 -10.66 1.21 -12.21
N MET A 102 -11.67 0.47 -11.79
CA MET A 102 -11.93 -0.90 -12.24
C MET A 102 -13.26 -0.94 -12.96
N GLY A 103 -13.32 -1.72 -14.02
CA GLY A 103 -14.55 -1.98 -14.75
C GLY A 103 -14.61 -3.42 -15.20
N ASP A 104 -15.75 -4.05 -14.98
CA ASP A 104 -16.06 -5.39 -15.48
C ASP A 104 -17.34 -5.34 -16.30
N TYR A 105 -17.32 -6.03 -17.42
CA TYR A 105 -18.47 -6.23 -18.29
C TYR A 105 -18.63 -7.70 -18.63
N ILE A 106 -19.85 -8.21 -18.55
CA ILE A 106 -20.23 -9.57 -18.88
C ILE A 106 -21.42 -9.50 -19.82
N GLY A 107 -21.17 -9.72 -21.11
CA GLY A 107 -22.20 -9.72 -22.13
C GLY A 107 -23.07 -10.97 -22.10
N VAL A 108 -24.19 -10.92 -22.81
CA VAL A 108 -25.22 -11.97 -22.84
C VAL A 108 -24.69 -13.32 -23.36
N TRP A 109 -23.78 -13.30 -24.31
CA TRP A 109 -23.23 -14.52 -24.95
C TRP A 109 -22.02 -15.07 -24.16
N THR A 110 -22.17 -15.15 -22.83
CA THR A 110 -21.20 -15.74 -21.93
C THR A 110 -21.83 -16.87 -21.14
N LYS A 111 -20.99 -17.75 -20.58
CA LYS A 111 -21.43 -18.82 -19.69
C LYS A 111 -22.20 -18.28 -18.48
N ALA A 112 -21.79 -17.12 -17.94
CA ALA A 112 -22.42 -16.51 -16.78
C ALA A 112 -23.83 -16.00 -17.06
N GLN A 113 -24.08 -15.45 -18.25
CA GLN A 113 -25.38 -14.90 -18.64
C GLN A 113 -26.25 -15.88 -19.49
N GLN A 114 -25.66 -16.95 -20.01
CA GLN A 114 -26.35 -18.04 -20.69
C GLN A 114 -27.25 -17.58 -21.89
N GLY A 115 -26.71 -16.67 -22.68
CA GLY A 115 -27.44 -16.09 -23.80
C GLY A 115 -28.41 -15.00 -23.36
N THR A 116 -29.48 -14.78 -24.10
CA THR A 116 -30.44 -13.69 -23.86
C THR A 116 -31.36 -13.89 -22.65
N ALA A 117 -31.30 -15.06 -21.99
CA ALA A 117 -32.12 -15.34 -20.80
C ALA A 117 -31.79 -14.45 -19.60
N LYS A 118 -30.53 -13.97 -19.53
CA LYS A 118 -30.07 -12.98 -18.57
C LYS A 118 -29.41 -11.85 -19.33
N GLY A 119 -29.77 -10.62 -19.03
CA GLY A 119 -29.20 -9.44 -19.67
C GLY A 119 -27.70 -9.28 -19.41
N ALA A 120 -27.04 -8.42 -20.16
CA ALA A 120 -25.65 -8.08 -19.91
C ALA A 120 -25.50 -7.37 -18.55
N LYS A 121 -24.34 -7.58 -17.90
CA LYS A 121 -23.99 -6.95 -16.62
C LYS A 121 -22.72 -6.12 -16.75
N ALA A 122 -22.68 -5.03 -16.01
CA ALA A 122 -21.45 -4.26 -15.84
C ALA A 122 -21.33 -3.74 -14.38
N ASN A 123 -20.11 -3.58 -13.94
CA ASN A 123 -19.80 -2.82 -12.74
C ASN A 123 -18.65 -1.86 -12.96
N ALA A 124 -18.64 -0.79 -12.20
CA ALA A 124 -17.56 0.18 -12.15
C ALA A 124 -17.20 0.46 -10.69
N THR A 125 -15.91 0.50 -10.41
CA THR A 125 -15.37 0.89 -9.11
C THR A 125 -14.37 2.02 -9.30
N LYS A 126 -14.46 3.03 -8.45
CA LYS A 126 -13.44 4.07 -8.32
C LYS A 126 -12.96 4.12 -6.89
N ASP A 127 -11.67 3.83 -6.70
CA ASP A 127 -10.98 3.90 -5.42
C ASP A 127 -9.97 5.05 -5.48
N ASN A 128 -10.00 5.92 -4.49
CA ASN A 128 -9.00 6.94 -4.30
C ASN A 128 -8.39 6.80 -2.91
N SER A 129 -7.09 6.96 -2.80
CA SER A 129 -6.45 7.09 -1.51
C SER A 129 -5.43 8.22 -1.53
N LEU A 130 -5.39 8.96 -0.45
CA LEU A 130 -4.40 9.98 -0.17
C LEU A 130 -3.79 9.72 1.20
N SER A 131 -2.50 9.54 1.23
CA SER A 131 -1.76 9.54 2.49
C SER A 131 -0.65 10.58 2.43
N TRP A 132 -0.24 11.08 3.59
CA TRP A 132 0.95 11.89 3.70
C TRP A 132 1.60 11.70 5.06
N ILE A 133 2.91 11.86 5.09
CA ILE A 133 3.73 11.86 6.28
C ILE A 133 4.50 13.17 6.29
N TRP A 134 4.50 13.84 7.42
CA TRP A 134 5.31 15.03 7.67
C TRP A 134 6.22 14.76 8.86
N ASP A 135 7.51 14.63 8.58
CA ASP A 135 8.54 14.37 9.58
C ASP A 135 9.40 15.61 9.81
N ASN A 136 9.64 15.93 11.08
CA ASN A 136 10.56 16.96 11.51
C ASN A 136 11.58 16.31 12.44
N ILE A 137 12.82 16.36 12.03
CA ILE A 137 13.93 15.65 12.68
C ILE A 137 14.97 16.68 13.13
N VAL A 138 15.38 16.57 14.36
CA VAL A 138 16.49 17.32 14.95
C VAL A 138 17.57 16.34 15.35
N ASN A 139 18.76 16.50 14.80
CA ASN A 139 19.94 15.73 15.17
C ASN A 139 21.01 16.66 15.72
N TYR A 140 21.54 16.33 16.90
CA TYR A 140 22.69 17.00 17.47
C TYR A 140 23.78 16.00 17.80
N THR A 141 24.98 16.22 17.28
CA THR A 141 26.11 15.35 17.49
C THR A 141 27.19 16.11 18.29
N TRP A 142 27.58 15.58 19.44
CA TRP A 142 28.65 16.10 20.26
C TRP A 142 29.75 15.06 20.41
N LYS A 143 30.99 15.47 20.14
CA LYS A 143 32.17 14.61 20.29
C LYS A 143 33.21 15.37 21.08
N LYS A 144 33.72 14.77 22.14
CA LYS A 144 34.81 15.32 22.93
C LYS A 144 35.64 14.18 23.50
N SER A 145 36.95 14.17 23.11
CA SER A 145 37.89 13.12 23.51
C SER A 145 37.33 11.72 23.17
N VAL A 146 37.14 10.90 24.20
CA VAL A 146 36.65 9.50 24.08
C VAL A 146 35.13 9.37 24.07
N HIS A 147 34.40 10.47 24.19
CA HIS A 147 32.96 10.50 24.29
C HIS A 147 32.32 10.96 22.98
N SER A 148 31.32 10.25 22.50
CA SER A 148 30.44 10.67 21.42
C SER A 148 28.98 10.55 21.82
N ILE A 149 28.18 11.60 21.60
CA ILE A 149 26.75 11.61 21.87
C ILE A 149 26.05 12.08 20.59
N THR A 150 25.05 11.34 20.16
CA THR A 150 24.10 11.81 19.14
C THR A 150 22.71 11.78 19.75
N ALA A 151 22.11 12.96 19.89
CA ALA A 151 20.72 13.12 20.30
C ALA A 151 19.85 13.36 19.07
N THR A 152 18.75 12.61 18.95
CA THR A 152 17.76 12.74 17.87
C THR A 152 16.39 12.99 18.48
N GLY A 153 15.73 14.05 18.05
CA GLY A 153 14.31 14.31 18.29
C GLY A 153 13.53 14.21 17.00
N VAL A 154 12.37 13.56 17.01
CA VAL A 154 11.48 13.48 15.85
C VAL A 154 10.07 13.83 16.25
N PHE A 155 9.44 14.67 15.47
CA PHE A 155 7.99 14.85 15.42
C PHE A 155 7.50 14.38 14.08
N SER A 156 6.52 13.47 14.08
CA SER A 156 5.91 12.93 12.87
C SER A 156 4.39 13.08 12.93
N ALA A 157 3.80 13.58 11.85
CA ALA A 157 2.35 13.62 11.67
C ALA A 157 2.00 12.85 10.39
N GLN A 158 0.96 12.04 10.47
CA GLN A 158 0.54 11.16 9.40
C GLN A 158 -0.98 11.19 9.24
N LYS A 159 -1.45 11.21 8.00
CA LYS A 159 -2.86 11.06 7.66
C LYS A 159 -3.00 10.07 6.51
N TYR A 160 -4.05 9.29 6.58
CA TYR A 160 -4.53 8.44 5.49
C TYR A 160 -6.02 8.68 5.28
N GLN A 161 -6.42 8.75 4.03
CA GLN A 161 -7.81 8.88 3.61
C GLN A 161 -8.05 7.96 2.42
N TYR A 162 -9.18 7.27 2.42
CA TYR A 162 -9.62 6.39 1.35
C TYR A 162 -11.09 6.60 1.09
N ASP A 163 -11.46 6.67 -0.17
CA ASP A 163 -12.84 6.67 -0.63
C ASP A 163 -13.04 5.67 -1.77
N ARG A 164 -14.18 5.05 -1.76
CA ARG A 164 -14.64 4.11 -2.79
C ARG A 164 -16.04 4.46 -3.23
N LEU A 165 -16.26 4.41 -4.55
CA LEU A 165 -17.57 4.37 -5.17
C LEU A 165 -17.67 3.12 -6.03
N TYR A 166 -18.70 2.31 -5.80
CA TYR A 166 -19.02 1.11 -6.57
C TYR A 166 -20.43 1.21 -7.11
N GLY A 167 -20.60 0.88 -8.39
CA GLY A 167 -21.90 0.74 -9.03
C GLY A 167 -21.94 -0.52 -9.89
N ALA A 168 -23.08 -1.21 -9.88
CA ALA A 168 -23.36 -2.36 -10.73
C ALA A 168 -24.73 -2.23 -11.38
N SER A 169 -24.83 -2.66 -12.63
CA SER A 169 -26.06 -2.66 -13.41
C SER A 169 -26.21 -3.98 -14.16
N LYS A 170 -27.45 -4.39 -14.34
CA LYS A 170 -27.85 -5.57 -15.11
C LYS A 170 -28.82 -5.16 -16.21
N ASP A 171 -29.08 -6.10 -17.11
CA ASP A 171 -30.04 -5.93 -18.22
C ASP A 171 -29.70 -4.71 -19.09
N LEU A 172 -28.39 -4.52 -19.38
CA LEU A 172 -27.93 -3.45 -20.23
C LEU A 172 -28.52 -3.60 -21.63
N SER A 173 -29.19 -2.55 -22.12
CA SER A 173 -29.85 -2.53 -23.43
C SER A 173 -28.88 -2.51 -24.61
N PHE A 174 -27.62 -2.11 -24.36
CA PHE A 174 -26.56 -2.01 -25.36
C PHE A 174 -25.18 -2.24 -24.73
N ASN A 175 -24.21 -2.60 -25.57
CA ASN A 175 -22.85 -2.85 -25.13
C ASN A 175 -22.10 -1.53 -24.85
N SER A 176 -22.33 -0.93 -23.68
CA SER A 176 -21.65 0.27 -23.20
C SER A 176 -20.45 -0.05 -22.32
N LEU A 177 -20.15 -1.34 -22.13
CA LEU A 177 -19.23 -1.78 -21.09
C LEU A 177 -19.68 -1.23 -19.71
N TRP A 178 -18.74 -0.71 -18.91
CA TRP A 178 -18.99 -0.06 -17.61
C TRP A 178 -19.07 1.47 -17.69
N TYR A 179 -19.03 2.03 -18.91
CA TYR A 179 -19.03 3.49 -19.08
C TYR A 179 -20.42 4.12 -18.90
N ASN A 180 -21.48 3.33 -19.07
CA ASN A 180 -22.85 3.79 -18.87
C ASN A 180 -23.70 2.75 -18.13
N LEU A 181 -23.62 2.77 -16.79
CA LEU A 181 -24.40 1.86 -15.95
C LEU A 181 -25.91 2.18 -15.97
N ASN A 182 -26.29 3.41 -16.33
CA ASN A 182 -27.69 3.82 -16.44
C ASN A 182 -28.41 3.24 -17.66
N GLY A 183 -27.66 2.58 -18.58
CA GLY A 183 -28.25 1.85 -19.72
C GLY A 183 -29.00 0.57 -19.36
N GLY A 184 -29.02 0.18 -18.10
CA GLY A 184 -29.71 -0.98 -17.56
C GLY A 184 -30.34 -0.72 -16.20
N ALA A 185 -30.81 -1.77 -15.54
CA ALA A 185 -31.34 -1.69 -14.19
C ALA A 185 -30.20 -1.68 -13.16
N ILE A 186 -30.19 -0.70 -12.25
CA ILE A 186 -29.21 -0.63 -11.16
C ILE A 186 -29.39 -1.86 -10.26
N GLU A 187 -28.32 -2.65 -10.09
CA GLU A 187 -28.30 -3.85 -9.24
C GLU A 187 -27.72 -3.52 -7.84
N SER A 188 -26.69 -2.67 -7.81
CA SER A 188 -26.05 -2.26 -6.55
C SER A 188 -25.39 -0.90 -6.69
N LEU A 189 -25.46 -0.10 -5.64
CA LEU A 189 -24.70 1.13 -5.49
C LEU A 189 -24.18 1.18 -4.06
N SER A 190 -22.88 1.40 -3.88
CA SER A 190 -22.29 1.53 -2.56
C SER A 190 -21.15 2.53 -2.57
N SER A 191 -20.96 3.19 -1.44
CA SER A 191 -19.80 4.05 -1.20
C SER A 191 -19.18 3.71 0.15
N ASN A 192 -17.91 3.93 0.27
CA ASN A 192 -17.18 3.76 1.51
C ASN A 192 -16.17 4.90 1.67
N PHE A 193 -16.04 5.38 2.90
CA PHE A 193 -15.04 6.36 3.28
C PHE A 193 -14.32 5.90 4.54
N SER A 194 -13.02 6.04 4.57
CA SER A 194 -12.19 5.67 5.71
C SER A 194 -11.05 6.66 5.87
N GLN A 195 -10.82 7.10 7.10
CA GLN A 195 -9.76 8.06 7.42
C GLN A 195 -9.14 7.73 8.79
N TRP A 196 -7.84 7.95 8.91
CA TRP A 196 -7.17 7.92 10.20
C TRP A 196 -5.98 8.90 10.21
N THR A 197 -5.61 9.30 11.41
CA THR A 197 -4.46 10.15 11.67
C THR A 197 -3.58 9.54 12.75
N MET A 198 -2.29 9.86 12.70
CA MET A 198 -1.33 9.44 13.71
C MET A 198 -0.32 10.56 13.96
N MET A 199 0.05 10.75 15.19
CA MET A 199 1.13 11.66 15.62
C MET A 199 2.13 10.88 16.45
N SER A 200 3.40 11.18 16.28
CA SER A 200 4.49 10.50 16.99
C SER A 200 5.54 11.49 17.44
N TYR A 201 6.01 11.32 18.66
CA TYR A 201 7.17 11.99 19.20
C TYR A 201 8.22 10.94 19.53
N VAL A 202 9.45 11.14 19.08
CA VAL A 202 10.55 10.22 19.35
C VAL A 202 11.73 11.00 19.90
N GLY A 203 12.26 10.55 21.02
CA GLY A 203 13.56 10.96 21.56
C GLY A 203 14.51 9.78 21.54
N ARG A 204 15.72 9.97 21.02
CA ARG A 204 16.77 8.95 21.01
C ARG A 204 18.11 9.55 21.39
N ILE A 205 18.86 8.83 22.22
CA ILE A 205 20.24 9.15 22.56
C ILE A 205 21.10 7.94 22.20
N ASN A 206 22.13 8.19 21.43
CA ASN A 206 23.21 7.24 21.18
C ASN A 206 24.47 7.78 21.88
N TYR A 207 25.05 6.98 22.73
CA TYR A 207 26.29 7.31 23.45
C TYR A 207 27.37 6.28 23.07
N GLY A 208 28.53 6.76 22.75
CA GLY A 208 29.73 5.98 22.53
C GLY A 208 30.85 6.40 23.45
N LEU A 209 31.45 5.43 24.11
CA LEU A 209 32.64 5.61 24.94
C LEU A 209 33.81 4.86 24.30
N MET A 210 34.90 5.58 24.00
CA MET A 210 36.13 5.05 23.36
C MET A 210 35.89 4.29 22.07
N ASP A 211 34.72 4.51 21.38
CA ASP A 211 34.23 3.69 20.26
C ASP A 211 34.12 2.17 20.57
N ARG A 212 34.22 1.76 21.81
CA ARG A 212 34.15 0.38 22.31
C ARG A 212 32.80 0.04 22.93
N TYR A 213 32.29 0.93 23.78
CA TYR A 213 31.04 0.73 24.50
C TYR A 213 29.98 1.65 23.92
N LEU A 214 28.89 1.08 23.44
CA LEU A 214 27.82 1.80 22.78
C LEU A 214 26.54 1.60 23.57
N LEU A 215 25.86 2.69 23.87
CA LEU A 215 24.54 2.71 24.52
C LEU A 215 23.57 3.45 23.60
N THR A 216 22.40 2.87 23.36
CA THR A 216 21.27 3.54 22.72
C THR A 216 20.07 3.47 23.65
N ALA A 217 19.43 4.59 23.89
CA ALA A 217 18.13 4.67 24.56
C ALA A 217 17.17 5.44 23.67
N SER A 218 15.94 4.97 23.53
CA SER A 218 14.90 5.73 22.83
C SER A 218 13.53 5.57 23.48
N LEU A 219 12.75 6.62 23.36
CA LEU A 219 11.39 6.70 23.85
C LEU A 219 10.53 7.20 22.70
N ARG A 220 9.48 6.45 22.37
CA ARG A 220 8.50 6.81 21.36
C ARG A 220 7.13 6.95 22.01
N TYR A 221 6.44 8.04 21.71
CA TYR A 221 5.10 8.34 22.16
C TYR A 221 4.18 8.55 20.97
N ASP A 222 3.29 7.60 20.72
CA ASP A 222 2.43 7.56 19.55
C ASP A 222 0.97 7.77 19.92
N GLY A 223 0.31 8.68 19.20
CA GLY A 223 -1.13 8.90 19.29
C GLY A 223 -1.82 8.52 17.98
N SER A 224 -2.86 7.70 18.05
CA SER A 224 -3.61 7.23 16.88
C SER A 224 -5.11 7.50 17.03
N SER A 225 -5.73 8.02 15.98
CA SER A 225 -7.19 8.21 15.92
C SER A 225 -7.98 6.90 15.83
N ARG A 226 -7.31 5.77 15.59
CA ARG A 226 -7.96 4.44 15.55
C ARG A 226 -8.31 3.89 16.92
N LEU A 227 -7.70 4.45 17.96
CA LEU A 227 -7.88 4.00 19.34
C LEU A 227 -8.95 4.81 20.05
N SER A 228 -9.59 4.19 21.03
CA SER A 228 -10.67 4.79 21.82
C SER A 228 -10.21 6.04 22.57
N GLU A 229 -11.15 6.89 22.88
CA GLU A 229 -10.92 8.05 23.73
C GLU A 229 -10.34 7.61 25.07
N GLY A 230 -9.35 8.36 25.59
CA GLY A 230 -8.58 8.00 26.79
C GLY A 230 -7.42 7.04 26.54
N ASN A 231 -7.42 6.25 25.47
CA ASN A 231 -6.33 5.29 25.15
C ASN A 231 -5.63 5.59 23.82
N LYS A 232 -5.79 6.79 23.27
CA LYS A 232 -5.22 7.17 21.96
C LYS A 232 -3.70 7.19 21.96
N TRP A 233 -3.07 7.34 23.10
CA TRP A 233 -1.63 7.52 23.23
C TRP A 233 -0.98 6.34 23.93
N ALA A 234 0.16 5.91 23.42
CA ALA A 234 0.97 4.84 24.01
C ALA A 234 2.46 5.17 23.95
N LEU A 235 3.19 4.70 24.98
CA LEU A 235 4.61 4.92 25.15
C LEU A 235 5.38 3.63 24.86
N PHE A 236 6.43 3.72 24.05
CA PHE A 236 7.25 2.61 23.62
C PHE A 236 8.73 2.87 23.92
N PRO A 237 9.23 2.42 25.10
CA PRO A 237 10.64 2.52 25.45
C PRO A 237 11.47 1.47 24.73
N SER A 238 12.71 1.80 24.41
CA SER A 238 13.71 0.83 23.97
C SER A 238 15.11 1.22 24.42
N ALA A 239 15.95 0.21 24.67
CA ALA A 239 17.34 0.37 25.03
C ALA A 239 18.20 -0.71 24.36
N ALA A 240 19.44 -0.37 24.05
CA ALA A 240 20.43 -1.32 23.55
C ALA A 240 21.81 -0.96 24.08
N ILE A 241 22.58 -1.99 24.41
CA ILE A 241 23.99 -1.88 24.73
C ILE A 241 24.81 -2.72 23.77
N ALA A 242 25.98 -2.24 23.39
CA ALA A 242 26.87 -3.02 22.55
C ALA A 242 28.33 -2.80 22.98
N TRP A 243 29.11 -3.88 22.89
CA TRP A 243 30.52 -3.91 23.16
C TRP A 243 31.30 -4.38 21.93
N ARG A 244 32.21 -3.53 21.47
CA ARG A 244 33.09 -3.84 20.34
C ARG A 244 34.38 -4.48 20.88
N ILE A 245 34.38 -5.78 21.02
CA ILE A 245 35.45 -6.56 21.62
C ILE A 245 36.75 -6.42 20.84
N THR A 246 36.67 -6.30 19.51
CA THR A 246 37.87 -6.11 18.66
C THR A 246 38.60 -4.80 18.89
N GLU A 247 37.96 -3.80 19.51
CA GLU A 247 38.63 -2.53 19.88
C GLU A 247 39.35 -2.59 21.22
N GLU A 248 39.23 -3.69 21.95
CA GLU A 248 39.96 -3.90 23.20
C GLU A 248 41.43 -4.28 22.97
N ASP A 249 42.31 -3.84 23.84
CA ASP A 249 43.76 -4.03 23.67
C ASP A 249 44.15 -5.51 23.64
N PHE A 250 43.42 -6.38 24.35
CA PHE A 250 43.65 -7.82 24.33
C PHE A 250 43.23 -8.48 22.99
N ALA A 251 42.30 -7.86 22.24
CA ALA A 251 41.77 -8.40 21.01
C ALA A 251 42.52 -7.88 19.77
N LYS A 252 43.23 -6.76 19.86
CA LYS A 252 43.95 -6.12 18.74
C LYS A 252 45.02 -7.01 18.10
N ASN A 253 45.56 -7.95 18.84
CA ASN A 253 46.62 -8.86 18.37
C ASN A 253 46.05 -10.14 17.73
N LEU A 254 44.72 -10.31 17.66
CA LEU A 254 44.06 -11.49 17.10
C LEU A 254 43.85 -11.29 15.58
N ASN A 255 44.90 -11.49 14.77
CA ASN A 255 44.87 -11.23 13.32
C ASN A 255 43.83 -12.03 12.54
N TRP A 256 43.30 -13.11 13.13
CA TRP A 256 42.22 -13.92 12.56
C TRP A 256 40.83 -13.32 12.80
N LEU A 257 40.69 -12.34 13.71
CA LEU A 257 39.43 -11.74 14.13
C LEU A 257 39.32 -10.31 13.59
N SER A 258 38.56 -10.10 12.53
CA SER A 258 38.40 -8.79 11.90
C SER A 258 37.37 -7.89 12.61
N ASN A 259 36.28 -8.47 13.15
CA ASN A 259 35.25 -7.74 13.86
C ASN A 259 34.46 -8.67 14.78
N LEU A 260 34.44 -8.34 16.08
CA LEU A 260 33.58 -9.01 17.08
C LEU A 260 32.86 -7.95 17.91
N LYS A 261 31.52 -7.95 17.80
CA LYS A 261 30.65 -7.05 18.54
C LYS A 261 29.54 -7.84 19.22
N LEU A 262 29.43 -7.70 20.52
CA LEU A 262 28.31 -8.24 21.29
C LEU A 262 27.25 -7.15 21.46
N ARG A 263 25.97 -7.48 21.29
CA ARG A 263 24.86 -6.53 21.45
C ARG A 263 23.69 -7.19 22.16
N PHE A 264 23.13 -6.47 23.12
CA PHE A 264 21.86 -6.75 23.76
C PHE A 264 20.90 -5.60 23.52
N SER A 265 19.63 -5.92 23.25
CA SER A 265 18.60 -4.90 23.05
C SER A 265 17.26 -5.39 23.57
N TYR A 266 16.51 -4.45 24.14
CA TYR A 266 15.13 -4.63 24.56
C TYR A 266 14.31 -3.45 24.05
N GLY A 267 13.07 -3.73 23.64
CA GLY A 267 12.17 -2.66 23.20
C GLY A 267 10.73 -3.15 23.11
N GLN A 268 9.82 -2.19 23.26
CA GLN A 268 8.40 -2.38 23.06
C GLN A 268 7.99 -1.70 21.73
N ALA A 269 7.07 -2.33 21.01
CA ALA A 269 6.50 -1.78 19.77
C ALA A 269 4.99 -1.98 19.78
N GLY A 270 4.27 -0.96 19.32
CA GLY A 270 2.83 -1.01 19.10
C GLY A 270 2.48 -1.35 17.65
N ASN A 271 1.32 -1.96 17.45
CA ASN A 271 0.74 -2.18 16.14
C ASN A 271 -0.71 -1.75 16.13
N THR A 272 -1.03 -0.68 15.39
CA THR A 272 -2.39 -0.17 15.20
C THR A 272 -3.03 -0.63 13.88
N ASN A 273 -2.32 -1.38 13.03
CA ASN A 273 -2.82 -1.78 11.71
C ASN A 273 -3.95 -2.82 11.81
N SER A 274 -4.01 -3.58 12.91
CA SER A 274 -5.09 -4.54 13.18
C SER A 274 -6.39 -3.89 13.65
N VAL A 275 -6.36 -2.58 13.98
CA VAL A 275 -7.52 -1.84 14.47
C VAL A 275 -8.13 -1.06 13.30
N SER A 276 -9.42 -1.31 13.00
CA SER A 276 -10.17 -0.54 12.02
C SER A 276 -10.23 0.94 12.42
N PRO A 277 -10.21 1.91 11.47
CA PRO A 277 -10.27 3.34 11.77
C PRO A 277 -11.42 3.78 12.70
N TYR A 278 -12.53 3.03 12.71
CA TYR A 278 -13.75 3.34 13.51
C TYR A 278 -14.12 2.22 14.50
N ALA A 279 -13.17 1.33 14.83
CA ALA A 279 -13.44 0.19 15.71
C ALA A 279 -13.87 0.59 17.13
N SER A 280 -13.51 1.80 17.56
CA SER A 280 -13.85 2.35 18.88
C SER A 280 -15.13 3.21 18.87
N GLU A 281 -15.72 3.45 17.70
CA GLU A 281 -16.96 4.21 17.55
C GLU A 281 -18.14 3.23 17.49
N GLY A 282 -19.20 3.51 18.23
CA GLY A 282 -20.41 2.68 18.18
C GLY A 282 -21.03 2.76 16.78
N THR A 283 -21.18 1.62 16.13
CA THR A 283 -21.95 1.53 14.89
C THR A 283 -23.43 1.57 15.22
N ILE A 284 -24.14 2.59 14.73
CA ILE A 284 -25.61 2.59 14.71
C ILE A 284 -26.00 1.70 13.51
N SER A 285 -26.54 0.53 13.79
CA SER A 285 -27.14 -0.39 12.82
C SER A 285 -28.61 -0.06 12.59
#